data_22997145dc64fba915695e38bc536288
#
_entry.id   22997145dc64fba915695e38bc536288
#
_cell.length_a   1.000
_cell.length_b   1.000
_cell.length_c   1.000
_cell.angle_alpha   90.00
_cell.angle_beta   90.00
_cell.angle_gamma   90.00
#
_symmetry.space_group_name_H-M   'P 1'
#
loop_
_entity.id
_entity.type
_entity.pdbx_description
1 polymer ?
#
loop_
_entity_poly.entity_id
_entity_poly.type
_entity_poly.pdbx_seq_one_letter_code
_entity_poly.pdbx_strand_id
1 'polypeptide(L)'
;MNQLSECLIALPPENDGMLLSEFDGFAAGILVCPEMILPSEWLPIVWGEEIAPHFADMEQATATLDAVMAHYNRVARGLAKTPTDYEAVYDKDPLTGDLMWEPWITGFERAMQLRPEAWEATVESSDEEIASSIPMLLALHDIAEGGSELGEDAIRELDAMAPDMIPDLVANLNAWVKAQGRAPGPANLPNAPAGRAKVGRNDPCPCGSGRKFKKCCGAEPVH
;
A
#
# COMPACT_ATOMS: atom_id res chain seq x y z
N MET A 1 -0.46 1.35 -19.79
CA MET A 1 0.03 1.86 -18.48
C MET A 1 -1.20 2.09 -17.62
N ASN A 2 -1.16 1.81 -16.32
CA ASN A 2 -2.29 2.02 -15.41
C ASN A 2 -2.36 3.52 -15.08
N GLN A 3 -3.57 4.10 -14.99
CA GLN A 3 -3.78 5.51 -14.64
C GLN A 3 -3.03 5.92 -13.35
N LEU A 4 -3.01 5.07 -12.34
CA LEU A 4 -2.26 5.32 -11.11
C LEU A 4 -0.75 5.44 -11.37
N SER A 5 -0.16 4.52 -12.15
CA SER A 5 1.26 4.57 -12.50
C SER A 5 1.62 5.89 -13.20
N GLU A 6 0.75 6.35 -14.12
CA GLU A 6 0.94 7.65 -14.80
C GLU A 6 0.89 8.82 -13.83
N CYS A 7 -0.06 8.81 -12.89
CA CYS A 7 -0.20 9.85 -11.87
C CYS A 7 0.99 9.89 -10.91
N LEU A 8 1.47 8.72 -10.44
CA LEU A 8 2.59 8.66 -9.50
C LEU A 8 3.92 9.07 -10.15
N ILE A 9 4.19 8.61 -11.37
CA ILE A 9 5.39 8.99 -12.14
C ILE A 9 5.40 10.49 -12.49
N ALA A 10 4.22 11.10 -12.66
CA ALA A 10 4.10 12.53 -12.96
C ALA A 10 4.29 13.44 -11.73
N LEU A 11 4.41 12.88 -10.53
CA LEU A 11 4.78 13.66 -9.35
C LEU A 11 6.23 14.15 -9.47
N PRO A 12 6.54 15.34 -8.92
CA PRO A 12 7.91 15.83 -8.88
C PRO A 12 8.85 14.82 -8.20
N PRO A 13 10.04 14.56 -8.75
CA PRO A 13 10.98 13.59 -8.18
C PRO A 13 11.40 13.92 -6.75
N GLU A 14 11.28 15.18 -6.33
CA GLU A 14 11.57 15.63 -4.97
C GLU A 14 10.57 15.05 -3.94
N ASN A 15 9.44 14.52 -4.40
CA ASN A 15 8.44 13.92 -3.51
C ASN A 15 8.86 12.54 -3.01
N ASP A 16 9.76 11.84 -3.71
CA ASP A 16 10.14 10.45 -3.39
C ASP A 16 8.93 9.56 -3.10
N GLY A 17 7.90 9.71 -3.94
CA GLY A 17 6.64 9.00 -3.79
C GLY A 17 6.73 7.54 -4.21
N MET A 18 5.85 6.71 -3.65
CA MET A 18 5.75 5.31 -4.01
C MET A 18 5.42 5.12 -5.49
N LEU A 19 6.00 4.10 -6.11
CA LEU A 19 5.57 3.60 -7.41
C LEU A 19 4.40 2.61 -7.27
N LEU A 20 3.85 2.15 -8.40
CA LEU A 20 2.63 1.34 -8.41
C LEU A 20 2.78 0.03 -7.63
N SER A 21 3.86 -0.72 -7.85
CA SER A 21 4.10 -2.00 -7.17
C SER A 21 4.29 -1.80 -5.67
N GLU A 22 5.08 -0.82 -5.26
CA GLU A 22 5.28 -0.45 -3.87
C GLU A 22 3.97 -0.04 -3.19
N PHE A 23 3.18 0.81 -3.86
CA PHE A 23 1.87 1.21 -3.32
C PHE A 23 0.87 0.03 -3.24
N ASP A 24 0.93 -0.94 -4.15
CA ASP A 24 0.08 -2.14 -4.07
C ASP A 24 0.40 -2.96 -2.80
N GLY A 25 1.69 -3.17 -2.51
CA GLY A 25 2.13 -3.82 -1.29
C GLY A 25 1.78 -3.05 -0.03
N PHE A 26 1.98 -1.74 -0.04
CA PHE A 26 1.60 -0.85 1.05
C PHE A 26 0.09 -0.90 1.33
N ALA A 27 -0.75 -0.84 0.29
CA ALA A 27 -2.20 -0.94 0.41
C ALA A 27 -2.63 -2.31 0.96
N ALA A 28 -2.00 -3.39 0.51
CA ALA A 28 -2.25 -4.73 1.05
C ALA A 28 -1.89 -4.79 2.54
N GLY A 29 -0.72 -4.29 2.94
CA GLY A 29 -0.29 -4.24 4.34
C GLY A 29 -1.26 -3.45 5.24
N ILE A 30 -1.70 -2.27 4.80
CA ILE A 30 -2.71 -1.48 5.53
C ILE A 30 -4.02 -2.28 5.70
N LEU A 31 -4.46 -2.96 4.66
CA LEU A 31 -5.75 -3.66 4.66
C LEU A 31 -5.75 -4.92 5.52
N VAL A 32 -4.64 -5.65 5.58
CA VAL A 32 -4.51 -6.85 6.41
C VAL A 32 -3.89 -6.57 7.79
N CYS A 33 -3.54 -5.31 8.09
CA CYS A 33 -3.06 -4.94 9.41
C CYS A 33 -4.11 -5.26 10.49
N PRO A 34 -3.78 -5.88 11.62
CA PRO A 34 -4.73 -6.18 12.69
C PRO A 34 -5.38 -4.93 13.30
N GLU A 35 -4.77 -3.78 13.22
CA GLU A 35 -5.32 -2.50 13.66
C GLU A 35 -5.69 -1.60 12.49
N MET A 36 -6.72 -0.76 12.70
CA MET A 36 -7.16 0.16 11.67
C MET A 36 -6.17 1.31 11.49
N ILE A 37 -5.78 1.56 10.25
CA ILE A 37 -4.95 2.69 9.85
C ILE A 37 -5.82 3.64 9.03
N LEU A 38 -5.94 4.88 9.47
CA LEU A 38 -6.79 5.86 8.81
C LEU A 38 -6.10 6.45 7.57
N PRO A 39 -6.86 6.87 6.53
CA PRO A 39 -6.28 7.51 5.36
C PRO A 39 -5.42 8.74 5.67
N SER A 40 -5.76 9.48 6.72
CA SER A 40 -4.96 10.63 7.16
C SER A 40 -3.57 10.25 7.70
N GLU A 41 -3.36 8.98 8.05
CA GLU A 41 -2.08 8.48 8.55
C GLU A 41 -1.20 7.95 7.43
N TRP A 42 -1.79 7.25 6.45
CA TRP A 42 -1.03 6.59 5.41
C TRP A 42 -0.92 7.36 4.08
N LEU A 43 -1.88 8.22 3.74
CA LEU A 43 -1.80 9.01 2.49
C LEU A 43 -0.54 9.88 2.39
N PRO A 44 -0.06 10.55 3.47
CA PRO A 44 1.19 11.31 3.39
C PRO A 44 2.39 10.46 2.95
N ILE A 45 2.43 9.20 3.38
CA ILE A 45 3.53 8.27 3.08
C ILE A 45 3.60 7.94 1.59
N VAL A 46 2.45 7.86 0.92
CA VAL A 46 2.38 7.60 -0.54
C VAL A 46 3.09 8.67 -1.36
N TRP A 47 3.15 9.90 -0.84
CA TRP A 47 3.73 11.05 -1.54
C TRP A 47 5.20 11.35 -1.14
N GLY A 48 5.76 10.58 -0.17
CA GLY A 48 7.01 10.92 0.49
C GLY A 48 6.79 11.74 1.78
N GLU A 49 7.32 11.28 2.88
CA GLU A 49 6.91 11.63 4.25
C GLU A 49 7.18 13.07 4.69
N GLU A 50 8.14 13.77 4.11
CA GLU A 50 8.67 15.01 4.71
C GLU A 50 8.06 16.30 4.16
N ILE A 51 7.35 16.25 3.05
CA ILE A 51 6.88 17.46 2.37
C ILE A 51 5.42 17.27 1.93
N ALA A 52 4.58 18.29 2.17
CA ALA A 52 3.26 18.29 1.54
C ALA A 52 3.45 18.11 0.02
N PRO A 53 2.74 17.15 -0.61
CA PRO A 53 3.00 16.81 -2.00
C PRO A 53 2.87 18.04 -2.88
N HIS A 54 3.87 18.29 -3.69
CA HIS A 54 3.83 19.36 -4.68
C HIS A 54 3.06 18.84 -5.89
N PHE A 55 1.83 19.30 -6.04
CA PHE A 55 1.07 19.11 -7.26
C PHE A 55 1.15 20.37 -8.11
N ALA A 56 1.25 20.22 -9.43
CA ALA A 56 1.28 21.34 -10.34
C ALA A 56 0.01 22.22 -10.24
N ASP A 57 -1.14 21.57 -10.01
CA ASP A 57 -2.41 22.22 -9.84
C ASP A 57 -3.43 21.31 -9.10
N MET A 58 -4.63 21.83 -8.92
CA MET A 58 -5.75 21.12 -8.28
C MET A 58 -6.26 19.93 -9.10
N GLU A 59 -6.13 19.98 -10.40
CA GLU A 59 -6.58 18.91 -11.30
C GLU A 59 -5.66 17.69 -11.13
N GLN A 60 -4.35 17.91 -11.12
CA GLN A 60 -3.37 16.85 -10.84
C GLN A 60 -3.56 16.27 -9.43
N ALA A 61 -3.72 17.10 -8.41
CA ALA A 61 -3.93 16.64 -7.04
C ALA A 61 -5.17 15.75 -6.91
N THR A 62 -6.28 16.17 -7.55
CA THR A 62 -7.53 15.40 -7.52
C THR A 62 -7.39 14.09 -8.29
N ALA A 63 -6.83 14.14 -9.49
CA ALA A 63 -6.65 12.94 -10.33
C ALA A 63 -5.76 11.90 -9.66
N THR A 64 -4.68 12.34 -9.02
CA THR A 64 -3.75 11.44 -8.30
C THR A 64 -4.42 10.82 -7.08
N LEU A 65 -5.12 11.62 -6.26
CA LEU A 65 -5.85 11.10 -5.12
C LEU A 65 -6.94 10.10 -5.54
N ASP A 66 -7.70 10.41 -6.58
CA ASP A 66 -8.73 9.51 -7.12
C ASP A 66 -8.12 8.20 -7.60
N ALA A 67 -6.97 8.23 -8.27
CA ALA A 67 -6.27 7.04 -8.75
C ALA A 67 -5.74 6.18 -7.59
N VAL A 68 -5.15 6.79 -6.56
CA VAL A 68 -4.70 6.11 -5.34
C VAL A 68 -5.87 5.44 -4.63
N MET A 69 -6.97 6.17 -4.40
CA MET A 69 -8.15 5.62 -3.74
C MET A 69 -8.83 4.52 -4.56
N ALA A 70 -8.86 4.65 -5.89
CA ALA A 70 -9.40 3.63 -6.77
C ALA A 70 -8.60 2.32 -6.67
N HIS A 71 -7.26 2.41 -6.61
CA HIS A 71 -6.38 1.27 -6.46
C HIS A 71 -6.51 0.62 -5.06
N TYR A 72 -6.46 1.41 -3.99
CA TYR A 72 -6.73 0.93 -2.63
C TYR A 72 -8.05 0.16 -2.57
N ASN A 73 -9.13 0.72 -3.13
CA ASN A 73 -10.43 0.06 -3.16
C ASN A 73 -10.44 -1.20 -4.05
N ARG A 74 -9.57 -1.29 -5.08
CA ARG A 74 -9.38 -2.51 -5.87
C ARG A 74 -8.81 -3.63 -5.00
N VAL A 75 -7.72 -3.35 -4.28
CA VAL A 75 -7.09 -4.30 -3.35
C VAL A 75 -8.10 -4.73 -2.28
N ALA A 76 -8.78 -3.78 -1.64
CA ALA A 76 -9.79 -4.05 -0.62
C ALA A 76 -10.92 -4.96 -1.12
N ARG A 77 -11.40 -4.75 -2.36
CA ARG A 77 -12.44 -5.61 -2.96
C ARG A 77 -11.93 -7.02 -3.25
N GLY A 78 -10.68 -7.17 -3.71
CA GLY A 78 -10.05 -8.47 -3.91
C GLY A 78 -9.97 -9.24 -2.60
N LEU A 79 -9.42 -8.60 -1.58
CA LEU A 79 -9.30 -9.19 -0.24
C LEU A 79 -10.66 -9.46 0.44
N ALA A 80 -11.72 -8.73 0.10
CA ALA A 80 -13.04 -8.94 0.69
C ALA A 80 -13.71 -10.24 0.25
N LYS A 81 -13.37 -10.78 -0.93
CA LYS A 81 -13.96 -12.00 -1.45
C LYS A 81 -13.54 -13.24 -0.66
N THR A 82 -14.33 -14.32 -0.79
CA THR A 82 -14.04 -15.62 -0.21
C THR A 82 -14.35 -16.72 -1.24
N PRO A 83 -13.35 -17.45 -1.76
CA PRO A 83 -11.92 -17.19 -1.56
C PRO A 83 -11.49 -15.81 -2.09
N THR A 84 -10.38 -15.31 -1.60
CA THR A 84 -9.82 -14.04 -2.11
C THR A 84 -9.46 -14.18 -3.58
N ASP A 85 -9.63 -13.10 -4.34
CA ASP A 85 -9.12 -12.95 -5.70
C ASP A 85 -8.11 -11.79 -5.79
N TYR A 86 -7.46 -11.51 -4.68
CA TYR A 86 -6.36 -10.54 -4.66
C TYR A 86 -5.19 -11.08 -5.47
N GLU A 87 -4.73 -10.28 -6.40
CA GLU A 87 -3.51 -10.47 -7.19
C GLU A 87 -2.58 -9.29 -6.92
N ALA A 88 -1.36 -9.58 -6.49
CA ALA A 88 -0.33 -8.57 -6.29
C ALA A 88 0.10 -7.97 -7.64
N VAL A 89 0.42 -6.69 -7.63
CA VAL A 89 0.89 -5.98 -8.83
C VAL A 89 2.39 -5.84 -8.75
N TYR A 90 3.08 -6.53 -9.66
CA TYR A 90 4.52 -6.44 -9.80
C TYR A 90 4.90 -5.72 -11.09
N ASP A 91 5.99 -4.99 -11.03
CA ASP A 91 6.65 -4.50 -12.24
C ASP A 91 7.38 -5.67 -12.94
N LYS A 92 7.76 -5.45 -14.20
CA LYS A 92 8.53 -6.43 -14.97
C LYS A 92 9.84 -5.81 -15.41
N ASP A 93 10.91 -6.57 -15.23
CA ASP A 93 12.19 -6.20 -15.83
C ASP A 93 12.03 -6.13 -17.36
N PRO A 94 12.31 -4.98 -17.98
CA PRO A 94 12.14 -4.79 -19.41
C PRO A 94 13.08 -5.62 -20.27
N LEU A 95 14.16 -6.15 -19.69
CA LEU A 95 15.18 -6.93 -20.40
C LEU A 95 14.93 -8.43 -20.31
N THR A 96 14.60 -8.93 -19.11
CA THR A 96 14.41 -10.35 -18.84
C THR A 96 12.95 -10.77 -18.87
N GLY A 97 12.03 -9.86 -18.55
CA GLY A 97 10.60 -10.11 -18.38
C GLY A 97 10.23 -10.71 -17.02
N ASP A 98 11.22 -10.86 -16.13
CA ASP A 98 11.02 -11.37 -14.78
C ASP A 98 10.16 -10.41 -13.96
N LEU A 99 9.41 -10.95 -13.00
CA LEU A 99 8.61 -10.17 -12.08
C LEU A 99 9.51 -9.57 -11.00
N MET A 100 9.44 -8.26 -10.84
CA MET A 100 10.14 -7.51 -9.79
C MET A 100 9.17 -7.37 -8.62
N TRP A 101 9.31 -8.25 -7.63
CA TRP A 101 8.45 -8.28 -6.44
C TRP A 101 9.00 -7.44 -5.28
N GLU A 102 10.27 -7.05 -5.34
CA GLU A 102 10.99 -6.36 -4.28
C GLU A 102 10.35 -5.01 -3.92
N PRO A 103 9.94 -4.15 -4.86
CA PRO A 103 9.25 -2.91 -4.50
C PRO A 103 7.93 -3.18 -3.77
N TRP A 104 7.25 -4.29 -4.12
CA TRP A 104 6.00 -4.64 -3.45
C TRP A 104 6.22 -4.97 -1.97
N ILE A 105 7.23 -5.79 -1.65
CA ILE A 105 7.51 -6.18 -0.26
C ILE A 105 8.01 -5.00 0.58
N THR A 106 8.79 -4.09 -0.02
CA THR A 106 9.20 -2.84 0.63
C THR A 106 7.97 -1.99 1.01
N GLY A 107 7.00 -1.88 0.11
CA GLY A 107 5.75 -1.20 0.41
C GLY A 107 4.95 -1.86 1.53
N PHE A 108 4.86 -3.19 1.54
CA PHE A 108 4.18 -3.92 2.61
C PHE A 108 4.84 -3.70 3.97
N GLU A 109 6.17 -3.75 4.03
CA GLU A 109 6.95 -3.51 5.25
C GLU A 109 6.73 -2.08 5.78
N ARG A 110 6.72 -1.06 4.91
CA ARG A 110 6.40 0.32 5.29
C ARG A 110 5.00 0.43 5.92
N ALA A 111 4.02 -0.35 5.46
CA ALA A 111 2.71 -0.41 6.10
C ALA A 111 2.76 -1.06 7.48
N MET A 112 3.59 -2.09 7.66
CA MET A 112 3.79 -2.75 8.95
C MET A 112 4.34 -1.78 10.00
N GLN A 113 5.23 -0.88 9.62
CA GLN A 113 5.83 0.12 10.51
C GLN A 113 4.81 1.11 11.09
N LEU A 114 3.63 1.26 10.50
CA LEU A 114 2.59 2.12 11.03
C LEU A 114 1.94 1.56 12.31
N ARG A 115 2.00 0.26 12.51
CA ARG A 115 1.43 -0.43 13.69
C ARG A 115 2.30 -1.67 14.04
N PRO A 116 3.58 -1.49 14.40
CA PRO A 116 4.48 -2.62 14.60
C PRO A 116 3.97 -3.59 15.67
N GLU A 117 3.42 -3.08 16.78
CA GLU A 117 2.90 -3.90 17.88
C GLU A 117 1.66 -4.73 17.49
N ALA A 118 0.89 -4.28 16.48
CA ALA A 118 -0.29 -5.00 16.04
C ALA A 118 0.02 -6.37 15.40
N TRP A 119 1.23 -6.55 14.92
CA TRP A 119 1.66 -7.78 14.24
C TRP A 119 2.17 -8.87 15.20
N GLU A 120 2.46 -8.52 16.46
CA GLU A 120 2.91 -9.47 17.47
C GLU A 120 1.90 -10.61 17.66
N ALA A 121 0.60 -10.27 17.67
CA ALA A 121 -0.47 -11.26 17.81
C ALA A 121 -0.54 -12.27 16.66
N THR A 122 -0.05 -11.93 15.46
CA THR A 122 0.03 -12.88 14.35
C THR A 122 1.17 -13.87 14.54
N VAL A 123 2.33 -13.39 14.99
CA VAL A 123 3.52 -14.21 15.25
C VAL A 123 3.27 -15.16 16.43
N GLU A 124 2.51 -14.73 17.43
CA GLU A 124 2.13 -15.55 18.61
C GLU A 124 0.93 -16.48 18.34
N SER A 125 0.40 -16.51 17.13
CA SER A 125 -0.72 -17.39 16.77
C SER A 125 -0.38 -18.86 16.98
N SER A 126 -1.35 -19.64 17.46
CA SER A 126 -1.24 -21.10 17.52
C SER A 126 -1.41 -21.78 16.15
N ASP A 127 -1.81 -21.05 15.14
CA ASP A 127 -1.88 -21.48 13.75
C ASP A 127 -0.51 -21.26 13.10
N GLU A 128 0.15 -22.36 12.68
CA GLU A 128 1.50 -22.32 12.13
C GLU A 128 1.59 -21.54 10.82
N GLU A 129 0.55 -21.56 9.97
CA GLU A 129 0.54 -20.79 8.72
C GLU A 129 0.52 -19.28 9.01
N ILE A 130 -0.26 -18.88 10.00
CA ILE A 130 -0.33 -17.48 10.42
C ILE A 130 0.98 -17.04 11.11
N ALA A 131 1.47 -17.85 12.05
CA ALA A 131 2.69 -17.57 12.80
C ALA A 131 3.93 -17.45 11.87
N SER A 132 3.94 -18.17 10.74
CA SER A 132 5.02 -18.13 9.75
C SER A 132 4.86 -17.02 8.70
N SER A 133 3.65 -16.45 8.53
CA SER A 133 3.38 -15.49 7.44
C SER A 133 4.20 -14.21 7.58
N ILE A 134 4.24 -13.59 8.76
CA ILE A 134 5.02 -12.36 8.98
C ILE A 134 6.53 -12.62 8.92
N PRO A 135 7.10 -13.62 9.61
CA PRO A 135 8.50 -13.95 9.45
C PRO A 135 8.93 -14.19 7.99
N MET A 136 8.07 -14.84 7.20
CA MET A 136 8.36 -15.08 5.78
C MET A 136 8.36 -13.78 4.97
N LEU A 137 7.38 -12.90 5.17
CA LEU A 137 7.35 -11.58 4.52
C LEU A 137 8.57 -10.73 4.89
N LEU A 138 8.99 -10.76 6.16
CA LEU A 138 10.21 -10.07 6.60
C LEU A 138 11.48 -10.69 6.01
N ALA A 139 11.56 -12.02 5.89
CA ALA A 139 12.68 -12.69 5.24
C ALA A 139 12.78 -12.32 3.75
N LEU A 140 11.64 -12.18 3.05
CA LEU A 140 11.61 -11.66 1.69
C LEU A 140 12.06 -10.20 1.62
N HIS A 141 11.65 -9.37 2.58
CA HIS A 141 12.13 -7.99 2.65
C HIS A 141 13.65 -7.93 2.87
N ASP A 142 14.21 -8.75 3.76
CA ASP A 142 15.66 -8.82 3.98
C ASP A 142 16.40 -9.26 2.70
N ILE A 143 15.82 -10.15 1.88
CA ILE A 143 16.36 -10.52 0.57
C ILE A 143 16.33 -9.32 -0.38
N ALA A 144 15.20 -8.61 -0.46
CA ALA A 144 15.03 -7.44 -1.33
C ALA A 144 16.05 -6.33 -1.01
N GLU A 145 16.34 -6.11 0.28
CA GLU A 145 17.33 -5.12 0.74
C GLU A 145 18.79 -5.63 0.68
N GLY A 146 19.00 -6.88 0.30
CA GLY A 146 20.35 -7.50 0.26
C GLY A 146 20.96 -7.74 1.65
N GLY A 147 20.14 -7.73 2.70
CA GLY A 147 20.53 -7.94 4.09
C GLY A 147 20.38 -9.37 4.60
N SER A 148 19.90 -10.29 3.77
CA SER A 148 19.60 -11.66 4.17
C SER A 148 20.86 -12.44 4.56
N GLU A 149 20.82 -13.13 5.70
CA GLU A 149 21.88 -14.04 6.17
C GLU A 149 21.74 -15.48 5.61
N LEU A 150 20.74 -15.74 4.77
CA LEU A 150 20.51 -17.04 4.16
C LEU A 150 21.61 -17.36 3.13
N GLY A 151 21.83 -18.65 2.88
CA GLY A 151 22.75 -19.08 1.82
C GLY A 151 22.21 -18.75 0.41
N GLU A 152 23.12 -18.53 -0.54
CA GLU A 152 22.77 -18.12 -1.93
C GLU A 152 21.75 -19.04 -2.62
N ASP A 153 21.77 -20.35 -2.34
CA ASP A 153 20.82 -21.29 -2.92
C ASP A 153 19.40 -21.06 -2.38
N ALA A 154 19.28 -20.83 -1.06
CA ALA A 154 18.00 -20.54 -0.42
C ALA A 154 17.43 -19.19 -0.85
N ILE A 155 18.29 -18.16 -1.00
CA ILE A 155 17.89 -16.86 -1.53
C ILE A 155 17.32 -17.02 -2.94
N ARG A 156 18.00 -17.72 -3.83
CA ARG A 156 17.52 -17.95 -5.22
C ARG A 156 16.19 -18.73 -5.26
N GLU A 157 16.02 -19.70 -4.38
CA GLU A 157 14.76 -20.45 -4.29
C GLU A 157 13.60 -19.57 -3.84
N LEU A 158 13.81 -18.79 -2.77
CA LEU A 158 12.81 -17.86 -2.26
C LEU A 158 12.48 -16.74 -3.26
N ASP A 159 13.50 -16.18 -3.91
CA ASP A 159 13.35 -15.17 -4.96
C ASP A 159 12.45 -15.67 -6.10
N ALA A 160 12.70 -16.88 -6.59
CA ALA A 160 11.90 -17.49 -7.65
C ALA A 160 10.46 -17.80 -7.23
N MET A 161 10.22 -18.06 -5.94
CA MET A 161 8.89 -18.40 -5.41
C MET A 161 8.10 -17.17 -4.92
N ALA A 162 8.78 -16.07 -4.61
CA ALA A 162 8.18 -14.89 -3.99
C ALA A 162 6.95 -14.35 -4.71
N PRO A 163 6.93 -14.22 -6.06
CA PRO A 163 5.77 -13.68 -6.75
C PRO A 163 4.47 -14.47 -6.54
N ASP A 164 4.58 -15.80 -6.43
CA ASP A 164 3.43 -16.68 -6.22
C ASP A 164 3.08 -16.82 -4.72
N MET A 165 4.09 -16.78 -3.85
CA MET A 165 3.95 -16.97 -2.41
C MET A 165 3.34 -15.74 -1.71
N ILE A 166 3.71 -14.54 -2.12
CA ILE A 166 3.25 -13.29 -1.50
C ILE A 166 1.72 -13.18 -1.45
N PRO A 167 0.96 -13.41 -2.53
CA PRO A 167 -0.50 -13.36 -2.50
C PRO A 167 -1.12 -14.35 -1.50
N ASP A 168 -0.54 -15.54 -1.37
CA ASP A 168 -1.01 -16.57 -0.43
C ASP A 168 -0.76 -16.14 1.02
N LEU A 169 0.41 -15.59 1.34
CA LEU A 169 0.71 -15.05 2.67
C LEU A 169 -0.26 -13.92 3.04
N VAL A 170 -0.54 -13.01 2.12
CA VAL A 170 -1.53 -11.94 2.31
C VAL A 170 -2.94 -12.49 2.51
N ALA A 171 -3.32 -13.54 1.75
CA ALA A 171 -4.61 -14.19 1.88
C ALA A 171 -4.79 -14.84 3.26
N ASN A 172 -3.75 -15.50 3.78
CA ASN A 172 -3.75 -16.11 5.11
C ASN A 172 -3.92 -15.04 6.20
N LEU A 173 -3.13 -13.97 6.16
CA LEU A 173 -3.26 -12.84 7.10
C LEU A 173 -4.67 -12.22 7.04
N ASN A 174 -5.20 -11.99 5.84
CA ASN A 174 -6.54 -11.45 5.65
C ASN A 174 -7.63 -12.36 6.25
N ALA A 175 -7.51 -13.67 6.05
CA ALA A 175 -8.45 -14.66 6.61
C ALA A 175 -8.40 -14.65 8.15
N TRP A 176 -7.20 -14.59 8.71
CA TRP A 176 -7.01 -14.53 10.16
C TRP A 176 -7.60 -13.25 10.76
N VAL A 177 -7.32 -12.09 10.18
CA VAL A 177 -7.85 -10.80 10.65
C VAL A 177 -9.37 -10.77 10.59
N LYS A 178 -9.98 -11.33 9.54
CA LYS A 178 -11.44 -11.50 9.46
C LYS A 178 -11.99 -12.40 10.56
N ALA A 179 -11.31 -13.51 10.87
CA ALA A 179 -11.71 -14.43 11.92
C ALA A 179 -11.68 -13.79 13.32
N GLN A 180 -10.82 -12.79 13.54
CA GLN A 180 -10.79 -11.97 14.76
C GLN A 180 -11.96 -10.96 14.86
N GLY A 181 -12.91 -11.01 13.93
CA GLY A 181 -14.10 -10.14 13.93
C GLY A 181 -13.84 -8.75 13.36
N ARG A 182 -12.69 -8.53 12.76
CA ARG A 182 -12.38 -7.30 12.06
C ARG A 182 -12.88 -7.38 10.61
N ALA A 183 -13.75 -6.45 10.25
CA ALA A 183 -14.00 -6.20 8.83
C ALA A 183 -12.71 -5.65 8.20
N PRO A 184 -12.32 -6.10 6.99
CA PRO A 184 -11.28 -5.41 6.23
C PRO A 184 -11.57 -3.93 6.25
N GLY A 185 -10.51 -3.11 6.33
CA GLY A 185 -10.64 -1.66 6.34
C GLY A 185 -11.68 -1.20 5.32
N PRO A 186 -12.37 -0.07 5.51
CA PRO A 186 -13.59 0.24 4.78
C PRO A 186 -13.37 0.07 3.27
N ALA A 187 -13.94 -0.99 2.71
CA ALA A 187 -13.89 -1.32 1.29
C ALA A 187 -14.61 -0.26 0.41
N ASN A 188 -15.05 0.79 1.03
CA ASN A 188 -15.70 1.96 0.45
C ASN A 188 -15.25 3.22 1.21
N LEU A 189 -13.96 3.48 1.22
CA LEU A 189 -13.58 4.89 1.31
C LEU A 189 -14.22 5.54 0.09
N PRO A 190 -15.01 6.62 0.26
CA PRO A 190 -15.66 7.23 -0.87
C PRO A 190 -14.59 7.53 -1.92
N ASN A 191 -14.70 6.89 -3.08
CA ASN A 191 -14.10 7.49 -4.26
C ASN A 191 -14.55 8.95 -4.19
N ALA A 192 -13.62 9.88 -4.30
CA ALA A 192 -14.03 11.25 -4.50
C ALA A 192 -15.12 11.21 -5.57
N PRO A 193 -16.30 11.85 -5.32
CA PRO A 193 -17.48 11.60 -6.12
C PRO A 193 -17.12 11.70 -7.59
N ALA A 194 -17.46 10.67 -8.36
CA ALA A 194 -17.33 10.64 -9.81
C ALA A 194 -18.32 11.64 -10.42
N GLY A 195 -18.06 12.90 -10.21
CA GLY A 195 -18.87 14.04 -10.56
C GLY A 195 -18.31 15.24 -9.84
N ARG A 196 -17.25 15.81 -10.39
CA ARG A 196 -16.73 17.18 -10.22
C ARG A 196 -17.53 18.08 -9.25
N ALA A 197 -17.60 17.75 -7.99
CA ALA A 197 -17.75 18.76 -6.98
C ALA A 197 -16.38 19.43 -6.87
N LYS A 198 -16.22 20.63 -7.45
CA LYS A 198 -15.02 21.45 -7.24
C LYS A 198 -14.85 21.60 -5.75
N VAL A 199 -13.87 20.92 -5.16
CA VAL A 199 -13.54 21.06 -3.75
C VAL A 199 -13.11 22.52 -3.57
N GLY A 200 -13.93 23.31 -2.91
CA GLY A 200 -13.64 24.72 -2.63
C GLY A 200 -12.44 24.81 -1.69
N ARG A 201 -11.62 25.84 -1.81
CA ARG A 201 -10.46 26.09 -0.91
C ARG A 201 -10.81 25.97 0.58
N ASN A 202 -12.06 26.23 0.96
CA ASN A 202 -12.53 26.21 2.34
C ASN A 202 -13.29 24.94 2.74
N ASP A 203 -13.53 24.02 1.80
CA ASP A 203 -14.25 22.77 2.07
C ASP A 203 -13.39 21.81 2.90
N PRO A 204 -13.98 20.85 3.60
CA PRO A 204 -13.24 19.78 4.26
C PRO A 204 -12.38 19.04 3.24
N CYS A 205 -11.11 18.76 3.59
CA CYS A 205 -10.22 18.05 2.71
C CYS A 205 -10.74 16.62 2.45
N PRO A 206 -10.84 16.16 1.20
CA PRO A 206 -11.32 14.83 0.87
C PRO A 206 -10.41 13.70 1.40
N CYS A 207 -9.18 14.02 1.85
CA CYS A 207 -8.30 13.04 2.50
C CYS A 207 -8.77 12.61 3.91
N GLY A 208 -9.89 13.16 4.42
CA GLY A 208 -10.41 12.80 5.73
C GLY A 208 -9.71 13.46 6.93
N SER A 209 -8.69 14.30 6.71
CA SER A 209 -7.93 14.96 7.79
C SER A 209 -8.73 15.94 8.67
N GLY A 210 -9.99 16.23 8.34
CA GLY A 210 -10.82 17.24 9.01
C GLY A 210 -10.35 18.70 8.80
N ARG A 211 -9.24 18.90 8.08
CA ARG A 211 -8.72 20.23 7.75
C ARG A 211 -9.40 20.79 6.50
N LYS A 212 -9.43 22.12 6.37
CA LYS A 212 -9.85 22.77 5.12
C LYS A 212 -8.86 22.42 4.01
N PHE A 213 -9.35 22.18 2.80
CA PHE A 213 -8.53 21.76 1.64
C PHE A 213 -7.29 22.65 1.46
N LYS A 214 -7.41 23.98 1.52
CA LYS A 214 -6.29 24.94 1.42
C LYS A 214 -5.24 24.85 2.55
N LYS A 215 -5.50 24.10 3.61
CA LYS A 215 -4.59 23.88 4.75
C LYS A 215 -4.18 22.40 4.87
N CYS A 216 -4.40 21.61 3.82
CA CYS A 216 -4.10 20.21 3.72
C CYS A 216 -3.59 19.91 2.32
N CYS A 217 -4.24 19.10 1.53
CA CYS A 217 -3.80 18.70 0.19
C CYS A 217 -3.78 19.83 -0.85
N GLY A 218 -4.41 20.97 -0.58
CA GLY A 218 -4.39 22.17 -1.41
C GLY A 218 -3.66 23.35 -0.75
N ALA A 219 -2.71 23.10 0.15
CA ALA A 219 -1.87 24.15 0.73
C ALA A 219 -0.90 24.67 -0.33
N GLU A 220 -0.94 25.99 -0.60
CA GLU A 220 0.10 26.63 -1.43
C GLU A 220 1.42 26.61 -0.65
N PRO A 221 2.57 26.32 -1.31
CA PRO A 221 3.87 26.40 -0.67
C PRO A 221 4.10 27.84 -0.20
N VAL A 222 4.47 27.99 1.06
CA VAL A 222 4.87 29.28 1.63
C VAL A 222 6.26 29.57 1.06
N HIS A 223 6.35 30.59 0.20
CA HIS A 223 7.61 31.15 -0.28
C HIS A 223 8.39 31.83 0.84
#